data_f490c942ae2b9363e2a0141a806ec9fc
#
_entry.id   f490c942ae2b9363e2a0141a806ec9fc
#
_cell.length_a   1.000
_cell.length_b   1.000
_cell.length_c   1.000
_cell.angle_alpha   90.00
_cell.angle_beta   90.00
_cell.angle_gamma   90.00
#
_symmetry.space_group_name_H-M   'P 1'
#
loop_
_entity.id
_entity.type
_entity.pdbx_description
1 polymer ?
#
loop_
_entity_poly.entity_id
_entity_poly.type
_entity_poly.pdbx_seq_one_letter_code
_entity_poly.pdbx_strand_id
1 'polypeptide(L)'
;MVRTYKTFYTPETADQFDFKHYDYIVDAIDTVTGKIALVMNAKAAKTPIICSMGAGNKVDPTAFEVTDLYKTSVCPLAKVMRNELKKRGVRKLKVVYSKELPITPVDDMAISCRTHCICPPGTERKCTQRRQVPGSNAFVPSVVGLIIAGEVIKDLTGFKGRGIGA
;
A
#
# COMPACT_ATOMS: atom_id res chain seq x y z
N MET A 1 -10.96 5.18 -20.62
CA MET A 1 -11.50 6.39 -19.91
C MET A 1 -11.06 6.31 -18.45
N VAL A 2 -10.52 7.39 -17.86
CA VAL A 2 -10.14 7.47 -16.44
C VAL A 2 -11.22 8.25 -15.69
N ARG A 3 -11.71 7.72 -14.56
CA ARG A 3 -12.61 8.41 -13.64
C ARG A 3 -11.85 8.72 -12.35
N THR A 4 -11.83 9.96 -11.93
CA THR A 4 -11.13 10.41 -10.71
C THR A 4 -12.14 10.76 -9.62
N TYR A 5 -11.83 10.39 -8.38
CA TYR A 5 -12.59 10.74 -7.19
C TYR A 5 -11.69 11.57 -6.27
N LYS A 6 -12.04 12.82 -6.06
CA LYS A 6 -11.32 13.73 -5.16
C LYS A 6 -11.82 13.54 -3.72
N THR A 7 -11.60 12.34 -3.20
CA THR A 7 -12.03 11.99 -1.84
C THR A 7 -10.95 11.18 -1.14
N PHE A 8 -10.92 11.26 0.18
CA PHE A 8 -10.07 10.43 1.01
C PHE A 8 -10.80 9.11 1.29
N TYR A 9 -10.17 7.98 0.97
CA TYR A 9 -10.79 6.68 1.19
C TYR A 9 -10.74 6.31 2.68
N THR A 10 -11.90 6.23 3.30
CA THR A 10 -12.14 5.80 4.68
C THR A 10 -13.35 4.85 4.73
N PRO A 11 -13.63 4.18 5.86
CA PRO A 11 -14.88 3.41 6.00
C PRO A 11 -16.14 4.24 5.70
N GLU A 12 -16.15 5.51 6.07
CA GLU A 12 -17.29 6.42 5.91
C GLU A 12 -17.51 6.86 4.45
N THR A 13 -16.45 6.86 3.63
CA THR A 13 -16.52 7.23 2.20
C THR A 13 -16.57 6.03 1.28
N ALA A 14 -16.46 4.81 1.81
CA ALA A 14 -16.36 3.58 1.04
C ALA A 14 -17.60 3.31 0.17
N ASP A 15 -18.78 3.76 0.58
CA ASP A 15 -20.04 3.60 -0.13
C ASP A 15 -20.10 4.33 -1.48
N GLN A 16 -19.16 5.27 -1.72
CA GLN A 16 -19.01 5.93 -3.02
C GLN A 16 -18.48 5.00 -4.11
N PHE A 17 -18.00 3.80 -3.74
CA PHE A 17 -17.34 2.86 -4.64
C PHE A 17 -18.09 1.53 -4.67
N ASP A 18 -18.58 1.15 -5.84
CA ASP A 18 -19.16 -0.18 -6.03
C ASP A 18 -18.08 -1.18 -6.41
N PHE A 19 -17.61 -1.91 -5.43
CA PHE A 19 -16.50 -2.88 -5.55
C PHE A 19 -16.82 -4.03 -6.51
N LYS A 20 -18.08 -4.33 -6.77
CA LYS A 20 -18.50 -5.39 -7.69
C LYS A 20 -18.28 -5.03 -9.16
N HIS A 21 -18.18 -3.73 -9.47
CA HIS A 21 -17.97 -3.25 -10.82
C HIS A 21 -16.48 -3.17 -11.23
N TYR A 22 -15.56 -3.53 -10.33
CA TYR A 22 -14.14 -3.53 -10.65
C TYR A 22 -13.64 -4.94 -10.90
N ASP A 23 -12.87 -5.13 -11.98
CA ASP A 23 -12.21 -6.41 -12.27
C ASP A 23 -11.04 -6.67 -11.33
N TYR A 24 -10.41 -5.61 -10.82
CA TYR A 24 -9.27 -5.69 -9.92
C TYR A 24 -9.11 -4.42 -9.09
N ILE A 25 -8.61 -4.56 -7.87
CA ILE A 25 -8.35 -3.44 -6.96
C ILE A 25 -6.86 -3.40 -6.62
N VAL A 26 -6.28 -2.20 -6.70
CA VAL A 26 -4.92 -1.92 -6.23
C VAL A 26 -5.00 -1.01 -5.02
N ASP A 27 -4.47 -1.49 -3.91
CA ASP A 27 -4.34 -0.69 -2.69
C ASP A 27 -2.92 -0.11 -2.61
N ALA A 28 -2.81 1.19 -2.83
CA ALA A 28 -1.57 1.96 -2.70
C ALA A 28 -1.70 3.14 -1.72
N ILE A 29 -2.73 3.11 -0.85
CA ILE A 29 -2.93 4.14 0.18
C ILE A 29 -2.05 3.88 1.41
N ASP A 30 -1.84 4.89 2.25
CA ASP A 30 -0.91 4.81 3.40
C ASP A 30 -1.60 4.69 4.77
N THR A 31 -2.93 4.78 4.82
CA THR A 31 -3.67 4.71 6.08
C THR A 31 -4.11 3.30 6.41
N VAL A 32 -3.77 2.83 7.60
CA VAL A 32 -4.10 1.46 8.06
C VAL A 32 -5.62 1.22 8.05
N THR A 33 -6.40 2.18 8.56
CA THR A 33 -7.86 2.07 8.60
C THR A 33 -8.45 1.95 7.19
N GLY A 34 -8.01 2.80 6.26
CA GLY A 34 -8.45 2.74 4.86
C GLY A 34 -8.03 1.44 4.18
N LYS A 35 -6.78 0.98 4.38
CA LYS A 35 -6.32 -0.31 3.85
C LYS A 35 -7.17 -1.48 4.33
N ILE A 36 -7.48 -1.53 5.62
CA ILE A 36 -8.32 -2.59 6.18
C ILE A 36 -9.72 -2.54 5.56
N ALA A 37 -10.35 -1.37 5.49
CA ALA A 37 -11.67 -1.20 4.89
C ALA A 37 -11.66 -1.64 3.41
N LEU A 38 -10.64 -1.23 2.65
CA LEU A 38 -10.48 -1.58 1.24
C LEU A 38 -10.39 -3.11 1.04
N VAL A 39 -9.57 -3.77 1.86
CA VAL A 39 -9.44 -5.25 1.81
C VAL A 39 -10.75 -5.94 2.19
N MET A 40 -11.44 -5.46 3.22
CA MET A 40 -12.71 -6.07 3.66
C MET A 40 -13.80 -5.90 2.59
N ASN A 41 -13.92 -4.72 1.99
CA ASN A 41 -14.89 -4.46 0.92
C ASN A 41 -14.58 -5.27 -0.35
N ALA A 42 -13.31 -5.34 -0.75
CA ALA A 42 -12.88 -6.18 -1.87
C ALA A 42 -13.23 -7.67 -1.63
N LYS A 43 -12.99 -8.17 -0.41
CA LYS A 43 -13.33 -9.56 -0.04
C LYS A 43 -14.84 -9.79 -0.04
N ALA A 44 -15.63 -8.86 0.49
CA ALA A 44 -17.10 -8.95 0.45
C ALA A 44 -17.65 -8.96 -0.97
N ALA A 45 -17.08 -8.16 -1.86
CA ALA A 45 -17.43 -8.10 -3.28
C ALA A 45 -16.87 -9.28 -4.11
N LYS A 46 -15.93 -10.07 -3.54
CA LYS A 46 -15.16 -11.11 -4.24
C LYS A 46 -14.29 -10.56 -5.38
N THR A 47 -13.94 -9.29 -5.31
CA THR A 47 -13.07 -8.63 -6.29
C THR A 47 -11.60 -8.88 -5.90
N PRO A 48 -10.76 -9.31 -6.85
CA PRO A 48 -9.33 -9.49 -6.59
C PRO A 48 -8.67 -8.20 -6.11
N ILE A 49 -7.73 -8.32 -5.17
CA ILE A 49 -7.01 -7.16 -4.64
C ILE A 49 -5.54 -7.51 -4.40
N ILE A 50 -4.66 -6.53 -4.73
CA ILE A 50 -3.25 -6.52 -4.34
C ILE A 50 -2.94 -5.27 -3.53
N CYS A 51 -2.17 -5.41 -2.46
CA CYS A 51 -1.85 -4.30 -1.56
C CYS A 51 -0.34 -3.99 -1.57
N SER A 52 0.00 -2.72 -1.74
CA SER A 52 1.34 -2.24 -1.44
C SER A 52 1.54 -2.14 0.07
N MET A 53 2.62 -2.70 0.58
CA MET A 53 3.06 -2.46 1.95
C MET A 53 3.95 -1.22 2.03
N GLY A 54 4.62 -0.99 3.16
CA GLY A 54 5.42 0.23 3.37
C GLY A 54 6.59 0.35 2.39
N ALA A 55 6.57 1.40 1.57
CA ALA A 55 7.65 1.77 0.66
C ALA A 55 8.49 2.96 1.16
N GLY A 56 8.06 3.64 2.22
CA GLY A 56 8.81 4.74 2.84
C GLY A 56 10.03 4.25 3.63
N ASN A 57 11.03 5.15 3.75
CA ASN A 57 12.30 4.91 4.46
C ASN A 57 13.09 3.73 3.88
N LYS A 58 13.10 3.59 2.56
CA LYS A 58 13.79 2.54 1.81
C LYS A 58 14.54 3.13 0.63
N VAL A 59 15.62 2.48 0.26
CA VAL A 59 16.49 2.90 -0.84
C VAL A 59 16.80 1.76 -1.83
N ASP A 60 16.53 0.51 -1.45
CA ASP A 60 16.74 -0.64 -2.33
C ASP A 60 15.42 -1.07 -3.02
N PRO A 61 15.21 -0.72 -4.29
CA PRO A 61 14.04 -1.14 -5.05
C PRO A 61 14.06 -2.62 -5.40
N THR A 62 15.22 -3.30 -5.32
CA THR A 62 15.36 -4.72 -5.67
C THR A 62 14.93 -5.65 -4.54
N ALA A 63 14.81 -5.12 -3.31
CA ALA A 63 14.38 -5.88 -2.15
C ALA A 63 12.86 -6.12 -2.08
N PHE A 64 12.11 -5.64 -3.09
CA PHE A 64 10.66 -5.86 -3.14
C PHE A 64 10.31 -7.21 -3.74
N GLU A 65 9.34 -7.87 -3.13
CA GLU A 65 8.78 -9.13 -3.62
C GLU A 65 7.26 -9.18 -3.51
N VAL A 66 6.67 -10.03 -4.33
CA VAL A 66 5.23 -10.36 -4.30
C VAL A 66 5.03 -11.62 -3.48
N THR A 67 4.17 -11.56 -2.47
CA THR A 67 3.91 -12.72 -1.62
C THR A 67 2.53 -12.65 -0.96
N ASP A 68 2.20 -13.65 -0.15
CA ASP A 68 1.07 -13.58 0.76
C ASP A 68 1.42 -12.74 2.00
N LEU A 69 0.49 -11.91 2.48
CA LEU A 69 0.67 -11.07 3.67
C LEU A 69 1.22 -11.85 4.86
N TYR A 70 0.76 -13.10 5.05
CA TYR A 70 1.14 -13.94 6.19
C TYR A 70 2.55 -14.54 6.07
N LYS A 71 3.19 -14.42 4.89
CA LYS A 71 4.59 -14.82 4.66
C LYS A 71 5.57 -13.65 4.73
N THR A 72 5.07 -12.42 4.95
CA THR A 72 5.91 -11.22 5.03
C THR A 72 6.72 -11.17 6.33
N SER A 73 7.89 -10.55 6.28
CA SER A 73 8.80 -10.30 7.40
C SER A 73 9.15 -8.81 7.49
N VAL A 74 9.91 -8.40 8.46
CA VAL A 74 10.56 -7.10 8.73
C VAL A 74 9.71 -5.83 8.53
N CYS A 75 8.68 -5.82 7.69
CA CYS A 75 7.87 -4.65 7.39
C CYS A 75 6.89 -4.31 8.53
N PRO A 76 7.00 -3.14 9.20
CA PRO A 76 6.10 -2.76 10.30
C PRO A 76 4.63 -2.66 9.87
N LEU A 77 4.36 -2.09 8.69
CA LEU A 77 3.00 -1.98 8.17
C LEU A 77 2.39 -3.36 7.92
N ALA A 78 3.15 -4.29 7.30
CA ALA A 78 2.68 -5.65 7.09
C ALA A 78 2.38 -6.38 8.41
N LYS A 79 3.16 -6.13 9.46
CA LYS A 79 2.90 -6.68 10.81
C LYS A 79 1.55 -6.21 11.35
N VAL A 80 1.24 -4.92 11.24
CA VAL A 80 -0.04 -4.35 11.67
C VAL A 80 -1.18 -4.96 10.85
N MET A 81 -1.05 -4.97 9.52
CA MET A 81 -2.06 -5.52 8.60
C MET A 81 -2.34 -7.01 8.87
N ARG A 82 -1.30 -7.82 9.12
CA ARG A 82 -1.47 -9.24 9.51
C ARG A 82 -2.34 -9.39 10.76
N ASN A 83 -2.02 -8.62 11.80
CA ASN A 83 -2.72 -8.71 13.06
C ASN A 83 -4.20 -8.31 12.93
N GLU A 84 -4.45 -7.20 12.26
CA GLU A 84 -5.80 -6.66 12.11
C GLU A 84 -6.68 -7.48 11.15
N LEU A 85 -6.11 -7.95 10.03
CA LEU A 85 -6.85 -8.75 9.07
C LEU A 85 -7.07 -10.19 9.55
N LYS A 86 -6.16 -10.75 10.36
CA LYS A 86 -6.36 -12.05 11.00
C LYS A 86 -7.58 -12.04 11.93
N LYS A 87 -7.75 -10.99 12.75
CA LYS A 87 -8.93 -10.80 13.62
C LYS A 87 -10.24 -10.76 12.84
N ARG A 88 -10.19 -10.31 11.57
CA ARG A 88 -11.33 -10.17 10.64
C ARG A 88 -11.51 -11.38 9.72
N GLY A 89 -10.81 -12.49 9.99
CA GLY A 89 -10.97 -13.74 9.24
C GLY A 89 -10.33 -13.74 7.83
N VAL A 90 -9.53 -12.75 7.48
CA VAL A 90 -8.78 -12.75 6.21
C VAL A 90 -7.59 -13.70 6.33
N ARG A 91 -7.59 -14.78 5.54
CA ARG A 91 -6.56 -15.83 5.60
C ARG A 91 -5.51 -15.73 4.52
N LYS A 92 -5.75 -14.93 3.48
CA LYS A 92 -4.86 -14.77 2.32
C LYS A 92 -5.03 -13.38 1.71
N LEU A 93 -3.91 -12.71 1.43
CA LEU A 93 -3.89 -11.42 0.74
C LEU A 93 -2.58 -11.27 -0.02
N LYS A 94 -2.68 -11.05 -1.35
CA LYS A 94 -1.52 -10.76 -2.19
C LYS A 94 -0.99 -9.37 -1.86
N VAL A 95 0.31 -9.27 -1.58
CA VAL A 95 0.96 -8.00 -1.25
C VAL A 95 2.30 -7.86 -1.96
N VAL A 96 2.70 -6.62 -2.17
CA VAL A 96 4.07 -6.25 -2.52
C VAL A 96 4.71 -5.61 -1.29
N TYR A 97 5.83 -6.15 -0.84
CA TYR A 97 6.55 -5.65 0.34
C TYR A 97 8.06 -5.77 0.14
N SER A 98 8.82 -4.99 0.90
CA SER A 98 10.28 -5.05 0.87
C SER A 98 10.84 -5.81 2.07
N LYS A 99 11.88 -6.59 1.84
CA LYS A 99 12.71 -7.23 2.87
C LYS A 99 13.74 -6.27 3.49
N GLU A 100 13.90 -5.09 2.92
CA GLU A 100 14.78 -4.07 3.47
C GLU A 100 14.22 -3.56 4.81
N LEU A 101 15.10 -3.46 5.80
CA LEU A 101 14.77 -2.79 7.07
C LEU A 101 14.59 -1.29 6.81
N PRO A 102 13.52 -0.67 7.33
CA PRO A 102 13.34 0.77 7.16
C PRO A 102 14.51 1.54 7.78
N ILE A 103 15.07 2.48 7.02
CA ILE A 103 16.08 3.40 7.49
C ILE A 103 15.44 4.38 8.48
N THR A 104 16.14 4.73 9.54
CA THR A 104 15.71 5.82 10.42
C THR A 104 16.01 7.15 9.74
N PRO A 105 15.00 7.98 9.42
CA PRO A 105 15.25 9.28 8.82
C PRO A 105 16.06 10.17 9.77
N VAL A 106 16.94 10.98 9.20
CA VAL A 106 17.60 12.07 9.93
C VAL A 106 16.55 13.15 10.18
N ASP A 107 16.32 13.52 11.42
CA ASP A 107 15.38 14.59 11.78
C ASP A 107 16.13 15.94 11.75
N ASP A 108 16.24 16.52 10.55
CA ASP A 108 16.77 17.86 10.38
C ASP A 108 15.66 18.88 10.53
N MET A 109 15.67 19.60 11.65
CA MET A 109 14.67 20.59 11.98
C MET A 109 14.62 21.78 11.01
N ALA A 110 15.70 22.02 10.24
CA ALA A 110 15.74 23.10 9.25
C ALA A 110 14.87 22.81 8.03
N ILE A 111 14.64 21.51 7.70
CA ILE A 111 13.86 21.07 6.53
C ILE A 111 12.70 20.14 6.88
N SER A 112 12.50 19.86 8.17
CA SER A 112 11.46 18.94 8.63
C SER A 112 10.06 19.50 8.40
N CYS A 113 9.12 18.67 7.96
CA CYS A 113 7.69 19.01 7.93
C CYS A 113 7.13 19.40 9.31
N ARG A 114 7.84 19.14 10.40
CA ARG A 114 7.45 19.54 11.75
C ARG A 114 7.60 21.05 11.98
N THR A 115 8.60 21.64 11.34
CA THR A 115 8.93 23.08 11.47
C THR A 115 8.58 23.87 10.23
N HIS A 116 8.65 23.28 9.04
CA HIS A 116 8.41 23.91 7.75
C HIS A 116 7.34 23.14 6.97
N CYS A 117 6.08 23.23 7.42
CA CYS A 117 4.96 22.58 6.76
C CYS A 117 4.57 23.36 5.50
N ILE A 118 4.65 22.69 4.33
CA ILE A 118 4.24 23.21 3.02
C ILE A 118 2.86 22.70 2.57
N CYS A 119 2.14 21.98 3.46
CA CYS A 119 0.81 21.49 3.14
C CYS A 119 -0.17 22.65 2.95
N PRO A 120 -1.15 22.53 2.02
CA PRO A 120 -2.17 23.55 1.84
C PRO A 120 -2.90 23.87 3.15
N PRO A 121 -3.32 25.15 3.36
CA PRO A 121 -4.15 25.54 4.50
C PRO A 121 -5.42 24.67 4.57
N GLY A 122 -5.82 24.27 5.76
CA GLY A 122 -7.02 23.43 5.96
C GLY A 122 -6.83 21.94 5.76
N THR A 123 -5.60 21.44 5.53
CA THR A 123 -5.33 20.00 5.48
C THR A 123 -5.62 19.36 6.83
N GLU A 124 -6.63 18.49 6.90
CA GLU A 124 -7.09 17.84 8.15
C GLU A 124 -6.03 16.90 8.75
N ARG A 125 -5.18 16.30 7.92
CA ARG A 125 -4.13 15.38 8.37
C ARG A 125 -2.75 15.98 8.18
N LYS A 126 -2.16 16.46 9.28
CA LYS A 126 -0.83 17.04 9.29
C LYS A 126 0.25 16.00 9.54
N CYS A 127 1.38 16.11 8.84
CA CYS A 127 2.57 15.27 9.07
C CYS A 127 3.07 15.38 10.52
N THR A 128 2.87 16.54 11.16
CA THR A 128 3.22 16.81 12.56
C THR A 128 2.51 15.91 13.57
N GLN A 129 1.37 15.33 13.20
CA GLN A 129 0.61 14.40 14.04
C GLN A 129 1.13 12.95 13.93
N ARG A 130 2.01 12.67 12.98
CA ARG A 130 2.62 11.35 12.83
C ARG A 130 3.81 11.21 13.78
N ARG A 131 3.99 10.02 14.34
CA ARG A 131 5.15 9.69 15.17
C ARG A 131 6.47 9.93 14.42
N GLN A 132 6.49 9.68 13.13
CA GLN A 132 7.62 9.87 12.24
C GLN A 132 7.11 10.25 10.85
N VAL A 133 7.76 11.22 10.19
CA VAL A 133 7.51 11.54 8.78
C VAL A 133 8.37 10.59 7.95
N PRO A 134 7.76 9.72 7.12
CA PRO A 134 8.54 8.81 6.30
C PRO A 134 9.25 9.56 5.17
N GLY A 135 10.53 9.25 4.97
CA GLY A 135 11.25 9.66 3.77
C GLY A 135 10.79 8.85 2.55
N SER A 136 10.87 9.46 1.37
CA SER A 136 10.58 8.79 0.10
C SER A 136 11.55 9.29 -0.98
N ASN A 137 11.71 8.50 -2.03
CA ASN A 137 12.48 8.84 -3.22
C ASN A 137 11.69 8.51 -4.50
N ALA A 138 12.21 8.93 -5.66
CA ALA A 138 11.48 8.78 -6.92
C ALA A 138 11.45 7.35 -7.46
N PHE A 139 12.40 6.49 -7.08
CA PHE A 139 12.56 5.17 -7.69
C PHE A 139 11.90 4.03 -6.89
N VAL A 140 11.94 4.05 -5.57
CA VAL A 140 11.38 2.96 -4.76
C VAL A 140 9.87 2.81 -4.93
N PRO A 141 9.03 3.84 -4.72
CA PRO A 141 7.59 3.73 -4.94
C PRO A 141 7.24 3.44 -6.40
N SER A 142 8.02 3.98 -7.36
CA SER A 142 7.79 3.75 -8.79
C SER A 142 7.99 2.27 -9.16
N VAL A 143 9.05 1.64 -8.68
CA VAL A 143 9.30 0.19 -8.90
C VAL A 143 8.19 -0.65 -8.26
N VAL A 144 7.72 -0.32 -7.06
CA VAL A 144 6.57 -0.99 -6.45
C VAL A 144 5.34 -0.91 -7.35
N GLY A 145 5.06 0.26 -7.92
CA GLY A 145 3.95 0.45 -8.85
C GLY A 145 4.08 -0.41 -10.11
N LEU A 146 5.27 -0.51 -10.70
CA LEU A 146 5.54 -1.37 -11.85
C LEU A 146 5.38 -2.87 -11.53
N ILE A 147 5.86 -3.31 -10.37
CA ILE A 147 5.66 -4.69 -9.91
C ILE A 147 4.16 -4.99 -9.78
N ILE A 148 3.40 -4.10 -9.13
CA ILE A 148 1.95 -4.25 -8.97
C ILE A 148 1.24 -4.32 -10.32
N ALA A 149 1.57 -3.43 -11.25
CA ALA A 149 0.98 -3.41 -12.59
C ALA A 149 1.22 -4.74 -13.33
N GLY A 150 2.45 -5.27 -13.26
CA GLY A 150 2.77 -6.57 -13.83
C GLY A 150 1.97 -7.72 -13.19
N GLU A 151 1.77 -7.70 -11.88
CA GLU A 151 0.96 -8.72 -11.19
C GLU A 151 -0.53 -8.64 -11.54
N VAL A 152 -1.07 -7.43 -11.66
CA VAL A 152 -2.46 -7.22 -12.10
C VAL A 152 -2.67 -7.79 -13.52
N ILE A 153 -1.75 -7.50 -14.44
CA ILE A 153 -1.81 -8.03 -15.81
C ILE A 153 -1.77 -9.57 -15.80
N LYS A 154 -0.85 -10.17 -15.05
CA LYS A 154 -0.75 -11.63 -14.93
C LYS A 154 -2.04 -12.25 -14.39
N ASP A 155 -2.62 -11.65 -13.35
CA ASP A 155 -3.85 -12.16 -12.74
C ASP A 155 -5.06 -12.05 -13.71
N LEU A 156 -5.20 -10.91 -14.39
CA LEU A 156 -6.32 -10.69 -15.32
C LEU A 156 -6.23 -11.53 -16.59
N THR A 157 -5.01 -11.80 -17.07
CA THR A 157 -4.79 -12.61 -18.29
C THR A 157 -4.63 -14.10 -18.03
N GLY A 158 -4.54 -14.51 -16.76
CA GLY A 158 -4.24 -15.89 -16.39
C GLY A 158 -2.81 -16.33 -16.78
N PHE A 159 -1.91 -15.38 -17.07
CA PHE A 159 -0.54 -15.65 -17.48
C PHE A 159 0.26 -16.27 -16.33
N LYS A 160 0.63 -17.51 -16.51
CA LYS A 160 1.46 -18.27 -15.56
C LYS A 160 2.90 -18.30 -16.04
N GLY A 161 3.62 -17.24 -16.20
CA GLY A 161 5.00 -17.20 -16.67
C GLY A 161 5.56 -18.53 -17.24
N ARG A 162 6.25 -18.52 -18.35
CA ARG A 162 7.04 -19.70 -18.74
C ARG A 162 8.11 -19.85 -17.66
N GLY A 163 8.14 -20.99 -16.99
CA GLY A 163 9.26 -21.29 -16.11
C GLY A 163 10.54 -21.00 -16.88
N ILE A 164 11.42 -20.19 -16.32
CA ILE A 164 12.78 -20.07 -16.84
C ILE A 164 13.31 -21.49 -16.66
N GLY A 165 13.43 -22.22 -17.77
CA GLY A 165 13.92 -23.60 -17.76
C GLY A 165 15.25 -23.63 -17.02
N ALA A 166 15.34 -24.52 -16.05
CA ALA A 166 16.60 -24.89 -15.43
C ALA A 166 17.47 -25.63 -16.48
#